data_e02a30cd7b9c6623cc9634f008812183
#
_entry.id   e02a30cd7b9c6623cc9634f008812183
#
_cell.length_a   1.000
_cell.length_b   1.000
_cell.length_c   1.000
_cell.angle_alpha   90.00
_cell.angle_beta   90.00
_cell.angle_gamma   90.00
#
_symmetry.space_group_name_H-M   'P 1'
#
loop_
_entity.id
_entity.type
_entity.pdbx_description
1 polymer ?
#
loop_
_entity_poly.entity_id
_entity_poly.type
_entity_poly.pdbx_seq_one_letter_code
_entity_poly.pdbx_strand_id
1 'polypeptide(L)'
;FGEIMLRLKTPENLRIMQSDGFEASYGGAEANVAVSLAMYEDKCAFVSKVPNNPVGMSALSEVRHYGVNTEYMLRGGDRLGIYFFEKGSDIRNTNVVYDRAFSAFSLSQPSEYHWENILEPGDVFYFSGVTPAVSKYVEDTVRSALKYCKENDIQVICDLNYRGKMWSKEQAQVVMRDLMQYVDVCIANDEDFEATLGIHAFDGDLSTGIDQIDTYKEGMLEITRQFPNVKSVTSVLRNMHTVEEGDWMGIYYVDGKFYQSPIHRVHSLEAVGAGD
;
A
#
# COMPACT_ATOMS: atom_id res chain seq x y z
N PHE A 1 2.00 3.80 -8.43
CA PHE A 1 1.23 5.06 -8.40
C PHE A 1 0.58 5.23 -7.04
N GLY A 2 0.84 6.35 -6.32
CA GLY A 2 0.28 6.57 -5.00
C GLY A 2 0.69 7.89 -4.36
N GLU A 3 0.26 8.14 -3.11
CA GLU A 3 0.56 9.35 -2.38
C GLU A 3 1.81 9.19 -1.50
N ILE A 4 2.71 10.18 -1.54
CA ILE A 4 3.73 10.37 -0.53
C ILE A 4 3.28 11.46 0.44
N MET A 5 3.44 11.22 1.74
CA MET A 5 3.03 12.13 2.81
C MET A 5 4.20 12.48 3.72
N LEU A 6 4.13 13.65 4.35
CA LEU A 6 4.99 14.00 5.47
C LEU A 6 4.53 13.21 6.71
N ARG A 7 5.43 12.40 7.25
CA ARG A 7 5.23 11.68 8.51
C ARG A 7 5.82 12.47 9.65
N LEU A 8 4.99 12.75 10.64
CA LEU A 8 5.37 13.39 11.89
C LEU A 8 5.23 12.39 13.04
N LYS A 9 6.35 11.80 13.44
CA LYS A 9 6.42 10.80 14.50
C LYS A 9 6.78 11.46 15.83
N THR A 10 6.12 11.05 16.92
CA THR A 10 6.56 11.44 18.27
C THR A 10 7.90 10.77 18.57
N PRO A 11 8.82 11.46 19.29
CA PRO A 11 10.06 10.85 19.78
C PRO A 11 9.78 9.62 20.65
N GLU A 12 10.62 8.62 20.56
CA GLU A 12 10.54 7.39 21.34
C GLU A 12 9.12 6.76 21.31
N ASN A 13 8.53 6.52 22.49
CA ASN A 13 7.19 5.98 22.66
C ASN A 13 6.21 6.99 23.29
N LEU A 14 6.49 8.31 23.13
CA LEU A 14 5.60 9.36 23.63
C LEU A 14 4.27 9.37 22.86
N ARG A 15 3.21 9.78 23.55
CA ARG A 15 1.94 10.11 22.89
C ARG A 15 2.02 11.51 22.29
N ILE A 16 1.21 11.79 21.28
CA ILE A 16 1.13 13.12 20.65
C ILE A 16 0.91 14.21 21.70
N MET A 17 0.05 13.98 22.68
CA MET A 17 -0.24 14.93 23.76
C MET A 17 0.89 15.11 24.78
N GLN A 18 1.92 14.27 24.75
CA GLN A 18 3.07 14.30 25.67
C GLN A 18 4.33 14.86 25.00
N SER A 19 4.29 15.09 23.70
CA SER A 19 5.46 15.45 22.90
C SER A 19 5.50 16.95 22.61
N ASP A 20 6.64 17.56 22.85
CA ASP A 20 6.90 18.96 22.50
C ASP A 20 7.39 19.14 21.05
N GLY A 21 7.60 18.04 20.30
CA GLY A 21 8.10 18.08 18.94
C GLY A 21 7.89 16.76 18.21
N PHE A 22 8.24 16.74 16.91
CA PHE A 22 8.11 15.58 16.04
C PHE A 22 9.40 15.34 15.24
N GLU A 23 9.70 14.07 14.99
CA GLU A 23 10.64 13.62 13.99
C GLU A 23 9.94 13.60 12.64
N ALA A 24 10.50 14.28 11.64
CA ALA A 24 9.92 14.37 10.30
C ALA A 24 10.59 13.36 9.36
N SER A 25 9.78 12.63 8.62
CA SER A 25 10.18 11.73 7.54
C SER A 25 9.09 11.69 6.47
N TYR A 26 9.29 10.92 5.41
CA TYR A 26 8.28 10.74 4.36
C TYR A 26 7.90 9.29 4.23
N GLY A 27 6.65 9.02 3.81
CA GLY A 27 6.15 7.67 3.60
C GLY A 27 4.81 7.65 2.87
N GLY A 28 4.49 6.48 2.38
CA GLY A 28 3.27 6.16 1.66
C GLY A 28 3.41 4.73 1.16
N ALA A 29 2.33 3.94 1.11
CA ALA A 29 2.40 2.53 0.77
C ALA A 29 3.21 2.29 -0.52
N GLU A 30 2.84 2.93 -1.60
CA GLU A 30 3.51 2.77 -2.89
C GLU A 30 4.89 3.43 -2.94
N ALA A 31 5.09 4.53 -2.18
CA ALA A 31 6.41 5.16 -2.06
C ALA A 31 7.40 4.25 -1.31
N ASN A 32 6.94 3.55 -0.27
CA ASN A 32 7.75 2.59 0.48
C ASN A 32 8.16 1.40 -0.42
N VAL A 33 7.22 0.86 -1.22
CA VAL A 33 7.51 -0.19 -2.21
C VAL A 33 8.52 0.30 -3.25
N ALA A 34 8.34 1.52 -3.79
CA ALA A 34 9.26 2.07 -4.78
C ALA A 34 10.69 2.21 -4.22
N VAL A 35 10.83 2.69 -2.98
CA VAL A 35 12.13 2.77 -2.29
C VAL A 35 12.72 1.39 -2.06
N SER A 36 11.91 0.43 -1.61
CA SER A 36 12.35 -0.95 -1.38
C SER A 36 12.90 -1.59 -2.66
N LEU A 37 12.17 -1.50 -3.77
CA LEU A 37 12.59 -2.01 -5.07
C LEU A 37 13.88 -1.35 -5.55
N ALA A 38 13.99 -0.03 -5.45
CA ALA A 38 15.21 0.68 -5.83
C ALA A 38 16.43 0.25 -4.99
N MET A 39 16.24 -0.04 -3.68
CA MET A 39 17.29 -0.57 -2.82
C MET A 39 17.71 -2.01 -3.18
N TYR A 40 16.83 -2.78 -3.83
CA TYR A 40 17.17 -4.08 -4.43
C TYR A 40 17.71 -3.96 -5.86
N GLU A 41 18.07 -2.74 -6.30
CA GLU A 41 18.63 -2.44 -7.62
C GLU A 41 17.64 -2.64 -8.80
N ASP A 42 16.33 -2.75 -8.49
CA ASP A 42 15.31 -2.77 -9.53
C ASP A 42 15.04 -1.36 -10.07
N LYS A 43 14.78 -1.27 -11.37
CA LYS A 43 14.38 -0.02 -12.01
C LYS A 43 12.95 0.31 -11.60
N CYS A 44 12.79 1.36 -10.83
CA CYS A 44 11.50 1.79 -10.33
C CYS A 44 11.27 3.28 -10.54
N ALA A 45 10.07 3.65 -10.98
CA ALA A 45 9.59 5.03 -11.05
C ALA A 45 8.42 5.22 -10.08
N PHE A 46 8.38 6.36 -9.42
CA PHE A 46 7.26 6.73 -8.56
C PHE A 46 6.41 7.80 -9.24
N VAL A 47 5.14 7.47 -9.50
CA VAL A 47 4.17 8.38 -10.10
C VAL A 47 3.27 8.93 -9.00
N SER A 48 3.28 10.23 -8.82
CA SER A 48 2.56 10.94 -7.75
C SER A 48 2.37 12.41 -8.09
N LYS A 49 1.77 13.18 -7.18
CA LYS A 49 1.71 14.64 -7.26
C LYS A 49 2.05 15.28 -5.93
N VAL A 50 3.00 16.21 -5.92
CA VAL A 50 3.42 16.96 -4.74
C VAL A 50 3.28 18.47 -4.94
N PRO A 51 3.09 19.26 -3.88
CA PRO A 51 2.98 20.72 -4.01
C PRO A 51 4.28 21.35 -4.53
N ASN A 52 4.15 22.46 -5.23
CA ASN A 52 5.28 23.22 -5.75
C ASN A 52 5.85 24.17 -4.68
N ASN A 53 6.28 23.61 -3.56
CA ASN A 53 6.87 24.33 -2.43
C ASN A 53 8.01 23.51 -1.81
N PRO A 54 8.78 24.05 -0.84
CA PRO A 54 9.90 23.35 -0.22
C PRO A 54 9.54 21.99 0.39
N VAL A 55 8.34 21.81 0.95
CA VAL A 55 7.90 20.54 1.54
C VAL A 55 7.70 19.46 0.47
N GLY A 56 7.04 19.81 -0.65
CA GLY A 56 6.87 18.91 -1.79
C GLY A 56 8.21 18.56 -2.45
N MET A 57 9.13 19.53 -2.53
CA MET A 57 10.49 19.29 -3.03
C MET A 57 11.29 18.37 -2.14
N SER A 58 11.13 18.48 -0.82
CA SER A 58 11.78 17.59 0.14
C SER A 58 11.25 16.16 0.00
N ALA A 59 9.93 15.96 -0.14
CA ALA A 59 9.33 14.65 -0.37
C ALA A 59 9.84 13.99 -1.66
N LEU A 60 9.92 14.76 -2.75
CA LEU A 60 10.48 14.28 -4.02
C LEU A 60 11.96 13.91 -3.89
N SER A 61 12.73 14.74 -3.17
CA SER A 61 14.15 14.50 -2.96
C SER A 61 14.42 13.27 -2.12
N GLU A 62 13.54 12.96 -1.17
CA GLU A 62 13.63 11.77 -0.32
C GLU A 62 13.57 10.48 -1.16
N VAL A 63 12.55 10.29 -1.98
CA VAL A 63 12.47 9.09 -2.81
C VAL A 63 13.58 9.01 -3.84
N ARG A 64 14.00 10.16 -4.39
CA ARG A 64 15.16 10.23 -5.32
C ARG A 64 16.46 9.83 -4.65
N HIS A 65 16.63 10.17 -3.37
CA HIS A 65 17.83 9.81 -2.59
C HIS A 65 18.07 8.30 -2.57
N TYR A 66 16.99 7.50 -2.56
CA TYR A 66 17.05 6.03 -2.61
C TYR A 66 17.14 5.45 -4.03
N GLY A 67 17.27 6.28 -5.06
CA GLY A 67 17.46 5.82 -6.44
C GLY A 67 16.16 5.66 -7.24
N VAL A 68 15.02 6.02 -6.69
CA VAL A 68 13.73 5.98 -7.41
C VAL A 68 13.70 7.05 -8.50
N ASN A 69 13.28 6.70 -9.71
CA ASN A 69 13.01 7.68 -10.77
C ASN A 69 11.78 8.53 -10.40
N THR A 70 11.97 9.85 -10.34
CA THR A 70 10.96 10.84 -9.96
C THR A 70 10.50 11.73 -11.12
N GLU A 71 10.82 11.36 -12.36
CA GLU A 71 10.48 12.14 -13.56
C GLU A 71 8.98 12.32 -13.72
N TYR A 72 8.20 11.30 -13.35
CA TYR A 72 6.75 11.28 -13.45
C TYR A 72 6.02 11.80 -12.20
N MET A 73 6.75 12.39 -11.26
CA MET A 73 6.14 13.08 -10.12
C MET A 73 5.69 14.48 -10.53
N LEU A 74 4.37 14.67 -10.64
CA LEU A 74 3.75 15.95 -10.96
C LEU A 74 3.97 16.97 -9.83
N ARG A 75 3.99 18.25 -10.20
CA ARG A 75 4.19 19.35 -9.26
C ARG A 75 3.06 20.37 -9.40
N GLY A 76 2.39 20.66 -8.29
CA GLY A 76 1.27 21.59 -8.25
C GLY A 76 0.38 21.34 -7.03
N GLY A 77 -0.61 22.21 -6.81
CA GLY A 77 -1.44 22.18 -5.62
C GLY A 77 -0.74 22.86 -4.42
N ASP A 78 -1.46 22.97 -3.31
CA ASP A 78 -1.07 23.85 -2.20
C ASP A 78 -0.35 23.13 -1.06
N ARG A 79 -0.70 21.85 -0.80
CA ARG A 79 -0.17 21.13 0.36
C ARG A 79 0.19 19.67 0.08
N LEU A 80 1.13 19.16 0.84
CA LEU A 80 1.41 17.73 0.98
C LEU A 80 0.46 17.13 2.03
N GLY A 81 0.03 15.89 1.85
CA GLY A 81 -0.65 15.15 2.90
C GLY A 81 0.27 14.93 4.09
N ILE A 82 -0.27 14.93 5.30
CA ILE A 82 0.47 14.71 6.55
C ILE A 82 -0.18 13.57 7.31
N TYR A 83 0.61 12.78 8.01
CA TYR A 83 0.09 11.93 9.08
C TYR A 83 0.96 12.01 10.32
N PHE A 84 0.29 12.00 11.46
CA PHE A 84 0.92 11.92 12.77
C PHE A 84 1.00 10.47 13.19
N PHE A 85 2.15 10.06 13.66
CA PHE A 85 2.43 8.69 14.03
C PHE A 85 2.85 8.59 15.50
N GLU A 86 2.07 7.88 16.27
CA GLU A 86 2.32 7.57 17.67
C GLU A 86 2.68 6.09 17.76
N LYS A 87 3.95 5.78 18.01
CA LYS A 87 4.45 4.42 18.05
C LYS A 87 3.79 3.62 19.19
N GLY A 88 3.32 2.43 18.87
CA GLY A 88 2.91 1.45 19.87
C GLY A 88 4.11 0.91 20.66
N SER A 89 3.83 0.28 21.79
CA SER A 89 4.84 -0.39 22.60
C SER A 89 4.17 -1.47 23.45
N ASP A 90 4.70 -2.67 23.44
CA ASP A 90 4.18 -3.84 24.13
C ASP A 90 2.70 -4.11 23.78
N ILE A 91 1.78 -3.89 24.72
CA ILE A 91 0.32 -4.04 24.51
C ILE A 91 -0.37 -2.80 23.97
N ARG A 92 0.33 -1.66 23.91
CA ARG A 92 -0.23 -0.40 23.42
C ARG A 92 -0.13 -0.34 21.90
N ASN A 93 -1.26 -0.31 21.23
CA ASN A 93 -1.31 -0.20 19.77
C ASN A 93 -0.72 1.12 19.25
N THR A 94 -0.16 1.06 18.05
CA THR A 94 0.20 2.21 17.25
C THR A 94 -1.03 3.04 16.90
N ASN A 95 -0.91 4.36 16.96
CA ASN A 95 -1.97 5.28 16.56
C ASN A 95 -1.51 6.17 15.39
N VAL A 96 -2.34 6.28 14.37
CA VAL A 96 -2.10 7.12 13.20
C VAL A 96 -3.25 8.10 13.06
N VAL A 97 -2.93 9.39 12.93
CA VAL A 97 -3.90 10.45 12.66
C VAL A 97 -3.56 11.07 11.30
N TYR A 98 -4.50 11.00 10.37
CA TYR A 98 -4.32 11.56 9.02
C TYR A 98 -4.79 13.01 8.93
N ASP A 99 -3.98 13.86 8.35
CA ASP A 99 -4.31 15.19 7.86
C ASP A 99 -3.92 15.27 6.37
N ARG A 100 -4.68 14.57 5.51
CA ARG A 100 -4.37 14.41 4.09
C ARG A 100 -5.45 14.93 3.14
N ALA A 101 -6.59 15.40 3.66
CA ALA A 101 -7.63 15.98 2.83
C ALA A 101 -7.09 17.20 2.04
N PHE A 102 -7.52 17.33 0.79
CA PHE A 102 -7.11 18.40 -0.11
C PHE A 102 -5.58 18.49 -0.36
N SER A 103 -4.88 17.39 -0.20
CA SER A 103 -3.47 17.32 -0.63
C SER A 103 -3.37 17.48 -2.15
N ALA A 104 -2.19 17.86 -2.63
CA ALA A 104 -1.91 17.97 -4.07
C ALA A 104 -2.26 16.68 -4.81
N PHE A 105 -1.95 15.52 -4.22
CA PHE A 105 -2.29 14.22 -4.78
C PHE A 105 -3.80 13.97 -4.77
N SER A 106 -4.49 14.23 -3.65
CA SER A 106 -5.93 13.96 -3.52
C SER A 106 -6.80 14.78 -4.47
N LEU A 107 -6.28 15.91 -4.96
CA LEU A 107 -6.97 16.80 -5.92
C LEU A 107 -6.48 16.60 -7.36
N SER A 108 -5.55 15.67 -7.61
CA SER A 108 -5.03 15.43 -8.96
C SER A 108 -6.10 14.78 -9.84
N GLN A 109 -6.12 15.21 -11.11
CA GLN A 109 -7.11 14.77 -12.08
C GLN A 109 -6.54 13.70 -13.01
N PRO A 110 -7.37 12.77 -13.53
CA PRO A 110 -6.91 11.77 -14.52
C PRO A 110 -6.22 12.39 -15.73
N SER A 111 -6.65 13.57 -16.17
CA SER A 111 -6.09 14.28 -17.33
C SER A 111 -4.69 14.85 -17.12
N GLU A 112 -4.19 14.85 -15.88
CA GLU A 112 -2.81 15.29 -15.59
C GLU A 112 -1.79 14.16 -15.79
N TYR A 113 -2.24 12.89 -15.89
CA TYR A 113 -1.39 11.72 -16.06
C TYR A 113 -1.49 11.18 -17.48
N HIS A 114 -0.42 11.34 -18.23
CA HIS A 114 -0.30 10.87 -19.60
C HIS A 114 0.34 9.48 -19.59
N TRP A 115 -0.49 8.44 -19.38
CA TRP A 115 -0.02 7.06 -19.19
C TRP A 115 0.79 6.56 -20.37
N GLU A 116 0.48 7.03 -21.59
CA GLU A 116 1.23 6.75 -22.83
C GLU A 116 2.68 7.25 -22.83
N ASN A 117 3.01 8.20 -21.93
CA ASN A 117 4.37 8.72 -21.75
C ASN A 117 5.05 8.17 -20.48
N ILE A 118 4.31 7.40 -19.66
CA ILE A 118 4.76 6.91 -18.35
C ILE A 118 5.03 5.42 -18.40
N LEU A 119 4.19 4.66 -19.13
CA LEU A 119 4.19 3.21 -19.15
C LEU A 119 4.51 2.68 -20.55
N GLU A 120 5.42 1.71 -20.61
CA GLU A 120 5.83 1.02 -21.83
C GLU A 120 5.50 -0.47 -21.76
N PRO A 121 5.35 -1.17 -22.92
CA PRO A 121 5.19 -2.63 -22.92
C PRO A 121 6.33 -3.35 -22.19
N GLY A 122 5.96 -4.21 -21.25
CA GLY A 122 6.92 -4.91 -20.38
C GLY A 122 7.10 -4.28 -19.00
N ASP A 123 6.54 -3.11 -18.77
CA ASP A 123 6.47 -2.52 -17.43
C ASP A 123 5.47 -3.26 -16.54
N VAL A 124 5.60 -3.00 -15.24
CA VAL A 124 4.66 -3.45 -14.20
C VAL A 124 4.06 -2.23 -13.51
N PHE A 125 2.74 -2.14 -13.52
CA PHE A 125 2.01 -1.10 -12.80
C PHE A 125 1.59 -1.60 -11.42
N TYR A 126 2.08 -0.93 -10.38
CA TYR A 126 1.73 -1.22 -8.98
C TYR A 126 0.90 -0.10 -8.36
N PHE A 127 -0.17 -0.48 -7.65
CA PHE A 127 -0.96 0.39 -6.79
C PHE A 127 -1.47 -0.38 -5.57
N SER A 128 -1.92 0.33 -4.53
CA SER A 128 -2.60 -0.28 -3.40
C SER A 128 -4.04 0.22 -3.26
N GLY A 129 -4.85 -0.49 -2.48
CA GLY A 129 -6.21 -0.09 -2.16
C GLY A 129 -6.31 1.22 -1.35
N VAL A 130 -5.19 1.69 -0.81
CA VAL A 130 -5.12 3.03 -0.20
C VAL A 130 -5.35 4.12 -1.26
N THR A 131 -4.79 3.95 -2.44
CA THR A 131 -4.77 4.98 -3.49
C THR A 131 -6.19 5.35 -3.99
N PRO A 132 -7.07 4.43 -4.43
CA PRO A 132 -8.43 4.81 -4.81
C PRO A 132 -9.27 5.33 -3.64
N ALA A 133 -8.92 5.01 -2.40
CA ALA A 133 -9.60 5.51 -1.20
C ALA A 133 -9.29 6.99 -0.87
N VAL A 134 -8.26 7.58 -1.49
CA VAL A 134 -7.84 8.97 -1.21
C VAL A 134 -8.90 9.98 -1.63
N SER A 135 -9.44 9.84 -2.85
CA SER A 135 -10.52 10.68 -3.38
C SER A 135 -11.12 10.09 -4.65
N LYS A 136 -12.29 10.59 -5.03
CA LYS A 136 -12.93 10.18 -6.30
C LYS A 136 -12.06 10.51 -7.52
N TYR A 137 -11.33 11.61 -7.52
CA TYR A 137 -10.40 11.97 -8.59
C TYR A 137 -9.28 10.94 -8.73
N VAL A 138 -8.71 10.52 -7.62
CA VAL A 138 -7.63 9.52 -7.60
C VAL A 138 -8.16 8.14 -7.97
N GLU A 139 -9.37 7.75 -7.52
CA GLU A 139 -10.04 6.52 -7.99
C GLU A 139 -10.18 6.52 -9.51
N ASP A 140 -10.67 7.62 -10.10
CA ASP A 140 -10.82 7.75 -11.56
C ASP A 140 -9.47 7.73 -12.28
N THR A 141 -8.41 8.25 -11.64
CA THR A 141 -7.04 8.19 -12.16
C THR A 141 -6.52 6.75 -12.17
N VAL A 142 -6.72 5.98 -11.08
CA VAL A 142 -6.40 4.54 -11.05
C VAL A 142 -7.14 3.81 -12.18
N ARG A 143 -8.43 4.05 -12.35
CA ARG A 143 -9.23 3.44 -13.43
C ARG A 143 -8.66 3.73 -14.82
N SER A 144 -8.20 4.97 -15.05
CA SER A 144 -7.59 5.35 -16.33
C SER A 144 -6.28 4.61 -16.58
N ALA A 145 -5.42 4.48 -15.54
CA ALA A 145 -4.18 3.72 -15.61
C ALA A 145 -4.45 2.24 -15.93
N LEU A 146 -5.39 1.62 -15.19
CA LEU A 146 -5.71 0.20 -15.35
C LEU A 146 -6.28 -0.13 -16.74
N LYS A 147 -7.09 0.77 -17.31
CA LYS A 147 -7.57 0.63 -18.69
C LYS A 147 -6.41 0.68 -19.68
N TYR A 148 -5.50 1.65 -19.50
CA TYR A 148 -4.31 1.76 -20.33
C TYR A 148 -3.43 0.51 -20.23
N CYS A 149 -3.20 0.00 -19.02
CA CYS A 149 -2.44 -1.23 -18.81
C CYS A 149 -3.06 -2.42 -19.55
N LYS A 150 -4.39 -2.58 -19.45
CA LYS A 150 -5.10 -3.67 -20.16
C LYS A 150 -5.01 -3.57 -21.67
N GLU A 151 -5.11 -2.35 -22.23
CA GLU A 151 -5.04 -2.10 -23.66
C GLU A 151 -3.63 -2.31 -24.25
N ASN A 152 -2.58 -2.22 -23.38
CA ASN A 152 -1.16 -2.31 -23.77
C ASN A 152 -0.44 -3.54 -23.21
N ASP A 153 -1.17 -4.51 -22.64
CA ASP A 153 -0.64 -5.76 -22.06
C ASP A 153 0.43 -5.52 -20.97
N ILE A 154 0.19 -4.51 -20.14
CA ILE A 154 1.05 -4.15 -18.99
C ILE A 154 0.54 -4.87 -17.77
N GLN A 155 1.42 -5.60 -17.08
CA GLN A 155 1.08 -6.34 -15.87
C GLN A 155 0.67 -5.41 -14.73
N VAL A 156 -0.40 -5.78 -14.02
CA VAL A 156 -0.90 -5.01 -12.88
C VAL A 156 -0.76 -5.81 -11.58
N ILE A 157 -0.12 -5.18 -10.59
CA ILE A 157 -0.03 -5.69 -9.21
C ILE A 157 -0.83 -4.77 -8.30
N CYS A 158 -1.68 -5.35 -7.47
CA CYS A 158 -2.47 -4.63 -6.47
C CYS A 158 -2.26 -5.22 -5.08
N ASP A 159 -1.84 -4.39 -4.13
CA ASP A 159 -1.96 -4.67 -2.71
C ASP A 159 -3.31 -4.16 -2.20
N LEU A 160 -4.18 -5.03 -1.70
CA LEU A 160 -5.53 -4.67 -1.26
C LEU A 160 -5.54 -3.65 -0.11
N ASN A 161 -4.60 -3.73 0.80
CA ASN A 161 -4.18 -2.73 1.79
C ASN A 161 -5.34 -1.90 2.37
N TYR A 162 -6.34 -2.54 2.95
CA TYR A 162 -7.52 -1.88 3.51
C TYR A 162 -7.18 -0.92 4.64
N ARG A 163 -7.82 0.23 4.62
CA ARG A 163 -7.70 1.23 5.69
C ARG A 163 -9.08 1.74 6.13
N GLY A 164 -9.62 1.16 7.19
CA GLY A 164 -10.95 1.50 7.71
C GLY A 164 -11.13 2.95 8.15
N LYS A 165 -10.03 3.73 8.30
CA LYS A 165 -10.08 5.19 8.53
C LYS A 165 -10.36 6.01 7.27
N MET A 166 -10.30 5.40 6.09
CA MET A 166 -10.48 6.10 4.81
C MET A 166 -11.82 5.82 4.16
N TRP A 167 -12.31 4.60 4.25
CA TRP A 167 -13.59 4.17 3.68
C TRP A 167 -14.20 2.99 4.45
N SER A 168 -15.51 2.78 4.29
CA SER A 168 -16.16 1.61 4.87
C SER A 168 -15.87 0.34 4.07
N LYS A 169 -16.10 -0.84 4.67
CA LYS A 169 -15.95 -2.13 3.97
C LYS A 169 -16.85 -2.19 2.72
N GLU A 170 -18.07 -1.68 2.81
CA GLU A 170 -19.03 -1.68 1.69
C GLU A 170 -18.50 -0.82 0.53
N GLN A 171 -17.96 0.35 0.82
CA GLN A 171 -17.35 1.23 -0.18
C GLN A 171 -16.12 0.56 -0.80
N ALA A 172 -15.24 -0.02 0.03
CA ALA A 172 -14.05 -0.72 -0.42
C ALA A 172 -14.40 -1.88 -1.34
N GLN A 173 -15.39 -2.71 -0.96
CA GLN A 173 -15.84 -3.84 -1.78
C GLN A 173 -16.38 -3.41 -3.14
N VAL A 174 -17.19 -2.35 -3.20
CA VAL A 174 -17.72 -1.85 -4.48
C VAL A 174 -16.58 -1.43 -5.42
N VAL A 175 -15.62 -0.66 -4.93
CA VAL A 175 -14.52 -0.13 -5.75
C VAL A 175 -13.51 -1.21 -6.07
N MET A 176 -13.00 -1.94 -5.07
CA MET A 176 -11.91 -2.89 -5.27
C MET A 176 -12.34 -4.10 -6.10
N ARG A 177 -13.54 -4.64 -5.91
CA ARG A 177 -14.05 -5.72 -6.75
C ARG A 177 -14.14 -5.34 -8.23
N ASP A 178 -14.46 -4.08 -8.53
CA ASP A 178 -14.46 -3.59 -9.91
C ASP A 178 -13.02 -3.40 -10.45
N LEU A 179 -12.09 -2.90 -9.64
CA LEU A 179 -10.69 -2.76 -10.05
C LEU A 179 -9.98 -4.11 -10.23
N MET A 180 -10.37 -5.15 -9.48
CA MET A 180 -9.77 -6.49 -9.58
C MET A 180 -9.87 -7.13 -10.97
N GLN A 181 -10.79 -6.72 -11.84
CA GLN A 181 -10.88 -7.21 -13.22
C GLN A 181 -9.66 -6.83 -14.09
N TYR A 182 -8.79 -5.96 -13.60
CA TYR A 182 -7.56 -5.51 -14.27
C TYR A 182 -6.28 -6.06 -13.63
N VAL A 183 -6.40 -6.73 -12.47
CA VAL A 183 -5.24 -7.12 -11.65
C VAL A 183 -4.74 -8.51 -12.05
N ASP A 184 -3.45 -8.65 -12.29
CA ASP A 184 -2.78 -9.93 -12.56
C ASP A 184 -2.21 -10.57 -11.31
N VAL A 185 -1.71 -9.76 -10.38
CA VAL A 185 -1.12 -10.21 -9.10
C VAL A 185 -1.80 -9.49 -7.96
N CYS A 186 -2.38 -10.26 -7.04
CA CYS A 186 -3.05 -9.74 -5.86
C CYS A 186 -2.22 -9.99 -4.60
N ILE A 187 -1.97 -8.94 -3.83
CA ILE A 187 -1.41 -9.00 -2.48
C ILE A 187 -2.57 -8.74 -1.52
N ALA A 188 -2.80 -9.66 -0.58
CA ALA A 188 -3.89 -9.57 0.37
C ALA A 188 -3.43 -10.09 1.73
N ASN A 189 -3.62 -9.32 2.78
CA ASN A 189 -3.21 -9.69 4.13
C ASN A 189 -4.39 -9.58 5.09
N ASP A 190 -4.40 -10.42 6.13
CA ASP A 190 -5.31 -10.36 7.26
C ASP A 190 -6.77 -9.97 6.84
N GLU A 191 -7.26 -8.82 7.29
CA GLU A 191 -8.63 -8.36 7.02
C GLU A 191 -8.90 -7.88 5.59
N ASP A 192 -7.85 -7.72 4.77
CA ASP A 192 -7.98 -7.18 3.41
C ASP A 192 -8.93 -8.01 2.54
N PHE A 193 -8.85 -9.35 2.64
CA PHE A 193 -9.70 -10.28 1.91
C PHE A 193 -11.19 -9.99 2.11
N GLU A 194 -11.61 -9.88 3.37
CA GLU A 194 -13.02 -9.66 3.69
C GLU A 194 -13.41 -8.21 3.48
N ALA A 195 -12.56 -7.27 3.92
CA ALA A 195 -12.88 -5.86 3.88
C ALA A 195 -13.00 -5.30 2.46
N THR A 196 -12.19 -5.80 1.51
CA THR A 196 -12.15 -5.28 0.14
C THR A 196 -12.84 -6.17 -0.89
N LEU A 197 -12.89 -7.49 -0.66
CA LEU A 197 -13.45 -8.45 -1.63
C LEU A 197 -14.66 -9.22 -1.09
N GLY A 198 -14.95 -9.16 0.21
CA GLY A 198 -16.00 -9.96 0.84
C GLY A 198 -15.66 -11.45 0.89
N ILE A 199 -14.36 -11.79 0.88
CA ILE A 199 -13.85 -13.16 0.92
C ILE A 199 -13.30 -13.43 2.31
N HIS A 200 -13.79 -14.47 2.99
CA HIS A 200 -13.28 -14.85 4.30
C HIS A 200 -11.93 -15.58 4.16
N ALA A 201 -10.92 -15.15 4.90
CA ALA A 201 -9.59 -15.77 4.94
C ALA A 201 -8.91 -15.68 6.31
N PHE A 202 -9.45 -14.86 7.22
CA PHE A 202 -8.84 -14.56 8.51
C PHE A 202 -9.91 -14.28 9.56
N ASP A 203 -9.78 -14.83 10.75
CA ASP A 203 -10.79 -14.73 11.82
C ASP A 203 -10.64 -13.47 12.73
N GLY A 204 -9.61 -12.66 12.48
CA GLY A 204 -9.31 -11.42 13.23
C GLY A 204 -8.30 -11.59 14.35
N ASP A 205 -7.84 -12.80 14.68
CA ASP A 205 -6.84 -13.03 15.73
C ASP A 205 -5.41 -13.02 15.18
N LEU A 206 -4.74 -11.87 15.30
CA LEU A 206 -3.35 -11.69 14.87
C LEU A 206 -2.33 -12.54 15.66
N SER A 207 -2.69 -13.11 16.80
CA SER A 207 -1.79 -13.99 17.55
C SER A 207 -1.68 -15.38 16.95
N THR A 208 -2.60 -15.75 16.05
CA THR A 208 -2.73 -17.09 15.44
C THR A 208 -2.81 -17.05 13.90
N GLY A 209 -2.38 -15.96 13.27
CA GLY A 209 -2.54 -15.81 11.81
C GLY A 209 -1.82 -16.90 11.00
N ILE A 210 -0.63 -17.34 11.43
CA ILE A 210 0.10 -18.46 10.78
C ILE A 210 -0.66 -19.78 10.95
N ASP A 211 -1.32 -19.98 12.08
CA ASP A 211 -2.08 -21.21 12.36
C ASP A 211 -3.33 -21.31 11.49
N GLN A 212 -3.78 -20.18 10.91
CA GLN A 212 -4.92 -20.08 9.99
C GLN A 212 -4.54 -20.26 8.51
N ILE A 213 -3.35 -20.77 8.21
CA ILE A 213 -2.82 -20.88 6.84
C ILE A 213 -3.77 -21.56 5.86
N ASP A 214 -4.55 -22.54 6.29
CA ASP A 214 -5.47 -23.25 5.41
C ASP A 214 -6.66 -22.37 5.02
N THR A 215 -7.17 -21.52 5.93
CA THR A 215 -8.21 -20.53 5.63
C THR A 215 -7.69 -19.46 4.65
N TYR A 216 -6.44 -19.03 4.81
CA TYR A 216 -5.79 -18.13 3.84
C TYR A 216 -5.68 -18.77 2.45
N LYS A 217 -5.29 -20.06 2.36
CA LYS A 217 -5.24 -20.78 1.08
C LYS A 217 -6.61 -20.85 0.41
N GLU A 218 -7.66 -21.12 1.18
CA GLU A 218 -9.03 -21.14 0.67
C GLU A 218 -9.44 -19.74 0.15
N GLY A 219 -9.14 -18.67 0.88
CA GLY A 219 -9.37 -17.30 0.46
C GLY A 219 -8.61 -16.95 -0.83
N MET A 220 -7.35 -17.36 -0.96
CA MET A 220 -6.55 -17.15 -2.18
C MET A 220 -7.13 -17.88 -3.40
N LEU A 221 -7.60 -19.12 -3.22
CA LEU A 221 -8.30 -19.86 -4.27
C LEU A 221 -9.63 -19.19 -4.65
N GLU A 222 -10.33 -18.64 -3.68
CA GLU A 222 -11.59 -17.94 -3.93
C GLU A 222 -11.35 -16.64 -4.73
N ILE A 223 -10.24 -15.89 -4.47
CA ILE A 223 -9.85 -14.76 -5.30
C ILE A 223 -9.70 -15.19 -6.77
N THR A 224 -8.92 -16.23 -7.04
CA THR A 224 -8.68 -16.68 -8.43
C THR A 224 -9.95 -17.24 -9.09
N ARG A 225 -10.90 -17.75 -8.31
CA ARG A 225 -12.19 -18.21 -8.82
C ARG A 225 -13.12 -17.04 -9.17
N GLN A 226 -13.19 -16.02 -8.32
CA GLN A 226 -14.03 -14.83 -8.57
C GLN A 226 -13.42 -13.88 -9.61
N PHE A 227 -12.09 -13.84 -9.72
CA PHE A 227 -11.35 -12.99 -10.63
C PHE A 227 -10.36 -13.83 -11.48
N PRO A 228 -10.86 -14.46 -12.57
CA PRO A 228 -10.05 -15.39 -13.36
C PRO A 228 -8.85 -14.78 -14.09
N ASN A 229 -8.77 -13.45 -14.16
CA ASN A 229 -7.62 -12.71 -14.66
C ASN A 229 -6.45 -12.70 -13.67
N VAL A 230 -6.70 -12.90 -12.37
CA VAL A 230 -5.64 -12.95 -11.35
C VAL A 230 -4.86 -14.24 -11.48
N LYS A 231 -3.58 -14.11 -11.84
CA LYS A 231 -2.64 -15.22 -12.09
C LYS A 231 -1.98 -15.73 -10.82
N SER A 232 -1.78 -14.83 -9.86
CA SER A 232 -1.16 -15.18 -8.59
C SER A 232 -1.66 -14.33 -7.43
N VAL A 233 -1.59 -14.91 -6.23
CA VAL A 233 -1.97 -14.25 -4.98
C VAL A 233 -0.88 -14.47 -3.95
N THR A 234 -0.52 -13.44 -3.18
CA THR A 234 0.42 -13.56 -2.07
C THR A 234 -0.13 -12.96 -0.80
N SER A 235 0.32 -13.47 0.33
CA SER A 235 -0.05 -13.02 1.67
C SER A 235 1.15 -13.14 2.62
N VAL A 236 1.21 -12.23 3.59
CA VAL A 236 2.11 -12.37 4.75
C VAL A 236 1.26 -12.72 5.97
N LEU A 237 1.52 -13.88 6.54
CA LEU A 237 0.87 -14.38 7.75
C LEU A 237 1.73 -14.06 8.97
N ARG A 238 1.08 -13.71 10.09
CA ARG A 238 1.78 -13.27 11.29
C ARG A 238 1.16 -13.89 12.54
N ASN A 239 2.01 -14.37 13.45
CA ASN A 239 1.63 -14.62 14.84
C ASN A 239 2.25 -13.50 15.68
N MET A 240 1.46 -12.51 16.08
CA MET A 240 1.92 -11.37 16.86
C MET A 240 1.88 -11.67 18.36
N HIS A 241 3.00 -11.48 19.04
CA HIS A 241 3.12 -11.65 20.51
C HIS A 241 2.98 -10.31 21.23
N THR A 242 3.59 -9.28 20.67
CA THR A 242 3.43 -7.87 21.06
C THR A 242 3.35 -7.02 19.79
N VAL A 243 3.21 -5.72 19.92
CA VAL A 243 3.25 -4.78 18.76
C VAL A 243 4.60 -4.82 18.04
N GLU A 244 5.67 -5.18 18.75
CA GLU A 244 7.05 -5.19 18.24
C GLU A 244 7.55 -6.58 17.87
N GLU A 245 6.96 -7.65 18.43
CA GLU A 245 7.44 -9.02 18.26
C GLU A 245 6.40 -9.94 17.66
N GLY A 246 6.81 -10.74 16.72
CA GLY A 246 5.98 -11.76 16.09
C GLY A 246 6.77 -12.74 15.24
N ASP A 247 6.09 -13.79 14.83
CA ASP A 247 6.57 -14.74 13.84
C ASP A 247 5.90 -14.42 12.51
N TRP A 248 6.66 -14.38 11.41
CA TRP A 248 6.20 -13.98 10.11
C TRP A 248 6.51 -15.04 9.07
N MET A 249 5.58 -15.26 8.14
CA MET A 249 5.71 -16.22 7.04
C MET A 249 5.00 -15.69 5.79
N GLY A 250 5.64 -15.83 4.64
CA GLY A 250 5.01 -15.57 3.34
C GLY A 250 4.37 -16.81 2.74
N ILE A 251 3.23 -16.65 2.09
CA ILE A 251 2.59 -17.70 1.28
C ILE A 251 2.28 -17.11 -0.11
N TYR A 252 2.51 -17.90 -1.15
CA TYR A 252 2.33 -17.51 -2.55
C TYR A 252 1.62 -18.61 -3.32
N TYR A 253 0.58 -18.24 -4.06
CA TYR A 253 -0.17 -19.11 -4.94
C TYR A 253 0.00 -18.69 -6.40
N VAL A 254 0.43 -19.62 -7.23
CA VAL A 254 0.57 -19.46 -8.69
C VAL A 254 0.46 -20.81 -9.38
N ASP A 255 -0.15 -20.87 -10.56
CA ASP A 255 -0.26 -22.06 -11.43
C ASP A 255 -0.76 -23.31 -10.68
N GLY A 256 -1.76 -23.14 -9.80
CA GLY A 256 -2.35 -24.23 -9.03
C GLY A 256 -1.51 -24.75 -7.86
N LYS A 257 -0.41 -24.08 -7.50
CA LYS A 257 0.53 -24.48 -6.45
C LYS A 257 0.69 -23.43 -5.39
N PHE A 258 0.86 -23.87 -4.15
CA PHE A 258 1.26 -23.04 -3.03
C PHE A 258 2.75 -23.18 -2.73
N TYR A 259 3.38 -22.04 -2.48
CA TYR A 259 4.74 -21.92 -1.98
C TYR A 259 4.71 -21.20 -0.64
N GLN A 260 5.65 -21.53 0.25
CA GLN A 260 5.72 -20.96 1.59
C GLN A 260 7.18 -20.63 1.93
N SER A 261 7.39 -19.50 2.59
CA SER A 261 8.70 -19.20 3.19
C SER A 261 8.88 -19.96 4.51
N PRO A 262 10.11 -20.06 5.02
CA PRO A 262 10.31 -20.36 6.43
C PRO A 262 9.60 -19.34 7.34
N ILE A 263 9.34 -19.74 8.58
CA ILE A 263 8.87 -18.83 9.63
C ILE A 263 10.08 -18.07 10.18
N HIS A 264 9.96 -16.74 10.25
CA HIS A 264 10.99 -15.84 10.78
C HIS A 264 10.51 -15.15 12.03
N ARG A 265 11.29 -15.24 13.12
CA ARG A 265 11.07 -14.39 14.30
C ARG A 265 11.50 -12.96 13.97
N VAL A 266 10.58 -12.02 14.15
CA VAL A 266 10.79 -10.60 13.88
C VAL A 266 10.67 -9.80 15.15
N HIS A 267 11.62 -8.89 15.38
CA HIS A 267 11.54 -7.83 16.38
C HIS A 267 11.62 -6.49 15.64
N SER A 268 10.49 -5.81 15.56
CA SER A 268 10.36 -4.57 14.78
C SER A 268 10.85 -3.38 15.59
N LEU A 269 11.93 -2.76 15.18
CA LEU A 269 12.40 -1.48 15.73
C LEU A 269 11.50 -0.33 15.23
N GLU A 270 11.10 -0.40 13.97
CA GLU A 270 10.17 0.51 13.31
C GLU A 270 9.31 -0.29 12.32
N ALA A 271 8.00 -0.16 12.41
CA ALA A 271 7.06 -0.99 11.65
C ALA A 271 6.48 -0.29 10.42
N VAL A 272 6.87 0.97 10.14
CA VAL A 272 6.38 1.69 8.96
C VAL A 272 6.99 1.08 7.70
N GLY A 273 6.11 0.69 6.78
CA GLY A 273 6.51 0.02 5.54
C GLY A 273 6.83 -1.48 5.68
N ALA A 274 6.68 -2.05 6.88
CA ALA A 274 7.01 -3.47 7.10
C ALA A 274 6.07 -4.44 6.38
N GLY A 275 4.88 -3.98 5.98
CA GLY A 275 3.90 -4.76 5.24
C GLY A 275 3.78 -4.36 3.76
N ASP A 276 4.55 -3.35 3.33
CA ASP A 276 4.46 -2.79 1.97
C ASP A 276 5.38 -3.50 0.95
#